data_c937dd56c6eec50f3483135e19a0d884
#
_entry.id   c937dd56c6eec50f3483135e19a0d884
#
_cell.length_a   1.000
_cell.length_b   1.000
_cell.length_c   1.000
_cell.angle_alpha   90.00
_cell.angle_beta   90.00
_cell.angle_gamma   90.00
#
_symmetry.space_group_name_H-M   'P 1'
#
loop_
_entity.id
_entity.type
_entity.pdbx_description
1 polymer ?
#
loop_
_entity_poly.entity_id
_entity_poly.type
_entity_poly.pdbx_seq_one_letter_code
_entity_poly.pdbx_strand_id
1 'polypeptide(L)'
;MNIILYNAYVYGYEGLNAVLIINNIIYHVGTLNECKQLANINTEEIDINQRCLLPAFTDAHTHFVELSKSRILVNLLNCHSIEDIESELIRYREYLTWPAQWILGGGWNRNKLTDPLALNKSVLDKVFPDRPVALFSRDYHAKLLNSKALQIAGWDRNTKDPPGGRFERMPDGSLSGVLFETATEMIDPFVKAPPMYAIVDGIKETVNGIYKFGLVGFHAMESHQSASLLQEAQKQGSRFRTCWHFQSNELDMMISAEKRSYEGNEFFKIGGLKLFGDGSLGSLTAAMFEPYPMDASNRGILRYKDEELYDVMEKAAQAGFASTIHAIGDRCVRQVIDTVLRLRKNPQYRNLFHRIEHVQSIRLCDIADLKKSNLFASLQPVHIANDIPMIHNSWEHIIEEVYAFRSMLQAQIPYAFGSDAPIETINPFLGIYSAIKRKHDTDPHKETLNEKESISVNEAIAGYTIGAATASCSHHLRGKIAKGFLADLIVIEDYRKLPEEYWLEARSLFTMIDGEIVLNDL
;
A
#
# COMPACT_ATOMS: atom_id res chain seq x y z
N MET A 1 -11.37 -21.59 20.74
CA MET A 1 -12.01 -20.58 21.62
C MET A 1 -13.43 -20.36 21.10
N ASN A 2 -14.42 -20.18 21.97
CA ASN A 2 -15.78 -19.86 21.55
C ASN A 2 -16.15 -18.49 22.13
N ILE A 3 -16.66 -17.61 21.30
CA ILE A 3 -16.92 -16.21 21.67
C ILE A 3 -18.30 -15.80 21.16
N ILE A 4 -19.05 -15.07 21.97
CA ILE A 4 -20.21 -14.28 21.53
C ILE A 4 -19.82 -12.79 21.61
N LEU A 5 -19.79 -12.12 20.47
CA LEU A 5 -19.77 -10.65 20.40
C LEU A 5 -21.22 -10.19 20.36
N TYR A 6 -21.61 -9.32 21.30
CA TYR A 6 -23.02 -8.93 21.42
C TYR A 6 -23.20 -7.44 21.70
N ASN A 7 -24.47 -6.98 21.72
CA ASN A 7 -24.84 -5.57 21.86
C ASN A 7 -24.23 -4.72 20.74
N ALA A 8 -24.30 -5.27 19.51
CA ALA A 8 -23.66 -4.77 18.31
C ALA A 8 -24.65 -4.21 17.31
N TYR A 9 -24.23 -3.24 16.50
CA TYR A 9 -24.73 -3.15 15.14
C TYR A 9 -23.88 -4.07 14.25
N VAL A 10 -24.49 -5.15 13.78
CA VAL A 10 -23.80 -6.10 12.90
C VAL A 10 -23.95 -5.64 11.46
N TYR A 11 -22.83 -5.31 10.81
CA TYR A 11 -22.80 -4.81 9.42
C TYR A 11 -23.48 -5.79 8.45
N GLY A 12 -24.39 -5.25 7.65
CA GLY A 12 -25.17 -6.04 6.68
C GLY A 12 -26.43 -6.69 7.26
N TYR A 13 -26.76 -6.43 8.54
CA TYR A 13 -27.97 -6.98 9.18
C TYR A 13 -28.75 -5.90 9.91
N GLU A 14 -30.06 -5.92 9.76
CA GLU A 14 -30.99 -5.12 10.55
C GLU A 14 -31.58 -5.95 11.68
N GLY A 15 -31.63 -5.40 12.91
CA GLY A 15 -32.24 -6.04 14.07
C GLY A 15 -31.46 -7.21 14.69
N LEU A 16 -30.36 -7.66 14.09
CA LEU A 16 -29.45 -8.64 14.70
C LEU A 16 -28.34 -7.93 15.45
N ASN A 17 -28.01 -8.43 16.64
CA ASN A 17 -27.09 -7.73 17.53
C ASN A 17 -26.00 -8.61 18.16
N ALA A 18 -25.85 -9.85 17.69
CA ALA A 18 -24.86 -10.78 18.21
C ALA A 18 -24.30 -11.70 17.13
N VAL A 19 -23.03 -12.11 17.32
CA VAL A 19 -22.32 -13.07 16.49
C VAL A 19 -21.70 -14.13 17.40
N LEU A 20 -22.02 -15.41 17.17
CA LEU A 20 -21.38 -16.55 17.81
C LEU A 20 -20.25 -17.05 16.91
N ILE A 21 -19.05 -17.10 17.46
CA ILE A 21 -17.83 -17.62 16.85
C ILE A 21 -17.46 -18.91 17.54
N ILE A 22 -17.22 -19.97 16.75
CA ILE A 22 -16.73 -21.27 17.24
C ILE A 22 -15.41 -21.55 16.53
N ASN A 23 -14.34 -21.66 17.30
CA ASN A 23 -12.96 -21.73 16.83
C ASN A 23 -12.61 -20.46 16.03
N ASN A 24 -12.47 -20.57 14.71
CA ASN A 24 -12.13 -19.47 13.80
C ASN A 24 -13.27 -19.12 12.82
N ILE A 25 -14.47 -19.70 13.00
CA ILE A 25 -15.60 -19.58 12.07
C ILE A 25 -16.76 -18.84 12.73
N ILE A 26 -17.40 -17.96 11.99
CA ILE A 26 -18.70 -17.37 12.34
C ILE A 26 -19.74 -18.50 12.25
N TYR A 27 -20.20 -18.97 13.40
CA TYR A 27 -21.14 -20.08 13.49
C TYR A 27 -22.60 -19.63 13.33
N HIS A 28 -22.94 -18.48 13.93
CA HIS A 28 -24.28 -17.90 13.88
C HIS A 28 -24.24 -16.38 13.95
N VAL A 29 -25.17 -15.74 13.24
CA VAL A 29 -25.46 -14.31 13.34
C VAL A 29 -26.92 -14.19 13.73
N GLY A 30 -27.23 -13.52 14.85
CA GLY A 30 -28.58 -13.49 15.38
C GLY A 30 -28.73 -12.52 16.54
N THR A 31 -29.73 -12.81 17.39
CA THR A 31 -29.89 -12.16 18.69
C THR A 31 -28.99 -12.81 19.75
N LEU A 32 -28.68 -12.08 20.83
CA LEU A 32 -27.90 -12.65 21.94
C LEU A 32 -28.52 -13.95 22.48
N ASN A 33 -29.87 -14.02 22.60
CA ASN A 33 -30.57 -15.20 23.08
C ASN A 33 -30.35 -16.42 22.15
N GLU A 34 -30.45 -16.24 20.85
CA GLU A 34 -30.16 -17.29 19.86
C GLU A 34 -28.73 -17.78 19.94
N CYS A 35 -27.77 -16.84 20.02
CA CYS A 35 -26.36 -17.17 20.18
C CYS A 35 -26.12 -17.98 21.47
N LYS A 36 -26.71 -17.58 22.60
CA LYS A 36 -26.59 -18.31 23.87
C LYS A 36 -27.17 -19.73 23.82
N GLN A 37 -28.30 -19.93 23.13
CA GLN A 37 -28.91 -21.25 22.97
C GLN A 37 -27.99 -22.21 22.15
N LEU A 38 -27.20 -21.68 21.23
CA LEU A 38 -26.29 -22.44 20.38
C LEU A 38 -24.87 -22.58 20.96
N ALA A 39 -24.54 -21.76 21.95
CA ALA A 39 -23.25 -21.73 22.60
C ALA A 39 -23.09 -22.89 23.61
N ASN A 40 -21.84 -23.24 23.89
CA ASN A 40 -21.52 -24.16 24.99
C ASN A 40 -21.21 -23.39 26.28
N ILE A 41 -21.12 -24.10 27.41
CA ILE A 41 -20.94 -23.52 28.75
C ILE A 41 -19.63 -22.71 28.92
N ASN A 42 -18.63 -22.94 28.06
CA ASN A 42 -17.33 -22.27 28.14
C ASN A 42 -17.20 -21.15 27.08
N THR A 43 -18.30 -20.64 26.57
CA THR A 43 -18.30 -19.53 25.59
C THR A 43 -18.10 -18.20 26.29
N GLU A 44 -17.10 -17.44 25.89
CA GLU A 44 -16.83 -16.08 26.37
C GLU A 44 -17.85 -15.10 25.75
N GLU A 45 -18.38 -14.18 26.56
CA GLU A 45 -19.30 -13.15 26.13
C GLU A 45 -18.61 -11.79 26.20
N ILE A 46 -18.53 -11.07 25.07
CA ILE A 46 -17.91 -9.74 24.97
C ILE A 46 -18.97 -8.73 24.54
N ASP A 47 -19.25 -7.75 25.41
CA ASP A 47 -20.14 -6.63 25.11
C ASP A 47 -19.37 -5.57 24.31
N ILE A 48 -19.83 -5.25 23.12
CA ILE A 48 -19.22 -4.20 22.29
C ILE A 48 -19.94 -2.85 22.39
N ASN A 49 -20.81 -2.66 23.40
CA ASN A 49 -21.38 -1.38 23.83
C ASN A 49 -22.07 -0.59 22.70
N GLN A 50 -22.95 -1.22 21.92
CA GLN A 50 -23.74 -0.62 20.83
C GLN A 50 -22.87 -0.04 19.69
N ARG A 51 -21.63 -0.50 19.55
CA ARG A 51 -20.73 -0.13 18.45
C ARG A 51 -20.98 -0.94 17.19
N CYS A 52 -20.31 -0.59 16.09
CA CYS A 52 -20.39 -1.32 14.84
C CYS A 52 -19.40 -2.48 14.81
N LEU A 53 -19.93 -3.68 14.53
CA LEU A 53 -19.15 -4.87 14.20
C LEU A 53 -19.07 -5.01 12.67
N LEU A 54 -17.88 -4.93 12.12
CA LEU A 54 -17.60 -5.00 10.68
C LEU A 54 -16.72 -6.22 10.35
N PRO A 55 -16.73 -6.70 9.09
CA PRO A 55 -15.63 -7.55 8.64
C PRO A 55 -14.32 -6.79 8.73
N ALA A 56 -13.24 -7.44 9.11
CA ALA A 56 -11.92 -6.82 9.14
C ALA A 56 -11.46 -6.41 7.75
N PHE A 57 -10.66 -5.36 7.68
CA PHE A 57 -10.19 -4.77 6.45
C PHE A 57 -8.98 -5.53 5.87
N THR A 58 -8.88 -5.49 4.55
CA THR A 58 -7.73 -5.94 3.78
C THR A 58 -7.35 -4.82 2.80
N ASP A 59 -6.09 -4.44 2.78
CA ASP A 59 -5.54 -3.51 1.81
C ASP A 59 -5.24 -4.25 0.51
N ALA A 60 -5.86 -3.85 -0.60
CA ALA A 60 -5.74 -4.58 -1.86
C ALA A 60 -4.48 -4.25 -2.68
N HIS A 61 -3.65 -3.30 -2.25
CA HIS A 61 -2.41 -2.92 -2.93
C HIS A 61 -1.43 -2.25 -1.98
N THR A 62 -0.34 -2.93 -1.64
CA THR A 62 0.72 -2.36 -0.80
C THR A 62 2.10 -2.88 -1.17
N HIS A 63 3.14 -2.10 -0.86
CA HIS A 63 4.54 -2.49 -0.76
C HIS A 63 4.91 -2.66 0.72
N PHE A 64 4.35 -3.70 1.35
CA PHE A 64 4.32 -3.85 2.80
C PHE A 64 5.70 -4.04 3.44
N VAL A 65 6.62 -4.72 2.75
CA VAL A 65 8.00 -4.88 3.23
C VAL A 65 8.74 -3.55 3.17
N GLU A 66 8.53 -2.74 2.13
CA GLU A 66 9.11 -1.39 2.07
C GLU A 66 8.52 -0.48 3.15
N LEU A 67 7.21 -0.54 3.40
CA LEU A 67 6.58 0.12 4.54
C LEU A 67 7.22 -0.31 5.87
N SER A 68 7.46 -1.61 6.05
CA SER A 68 8.07 -2.16 7.27
C SER A 68 9.54 -1.74 7.41
N LYS A 69 10.29 -1.67 6.32
CA LYS A 69 11.66 -1.13 6.33
C LYS A 69 11.70 0.33 6.77
N SER A 70 10.72 1.15 6.40
CA SER A 70 10.65 2.54 6.85
C SER A 70 10.59 2.70 8.37
N ARG A 71 10.20 1.66 9.10
CA ARG A 71 10.18 1.66 10.57
C ARG A 71 11.53 1.34 11.21
N ILE A 72 12.39 0.63 10.49
CA ILE A 72 13.74 0.26 10.93
C ILE A 72 14.83 1.12 10.29
N LEU A 73 14.43 2.11 9.48
CA LEU A 73 15.31 3.07 8.83
C LEU A 73 15.04 4.47 9.38
N VAL A 74 16.04 5.36 9.28
CA VAL A 74 15.87 6.77 9.63
C VAL A 74 14.83 7.42 8.71
N ASN A 75 13.85 8.11 9.28
CA ASN A 75 12.80 8.80 8.54
C ASN A 75 12.84 10.31 8.81
N LEU A 76 13.23 11.10 7.81
CA LEU A 76 13.39 12.57 7.89
C LEU A 76 12.32 13.33 7.09
N LEU A 77 11.22 12.69 6.68
CA LEU A 77 10.20 13.30 5.83
C LEU A 77 9.56 14.57 6.42
N ASN A 78 9.45 14.61 7.75
CA ASN A 78 8.82 15.71 8.49
C ASN A 78 9.81 16.66 9.15
N CYS A 79 11.11 16.58 8.81
CA CYS A 79 12.12 17.48 9.34
C CYS A 79 12.17 18.79 8.52
N HIS A 80 12.10 19.91 9.22
CA HIS A 80 12.11 21.26 8.63
C HIS A 80 13.32 22.10 9.10
N SER A 81 14.10 21.61 10.04
CA SER A 81 15.31 22.23 10.56
C SER A 81 16.42 21.21 10.78
N ILE A 82 17.66 21.67 11.03
CA ILE A 82 18.78 20.80 11.42
C ILE A 82 18.51 20.17 12.79
N GLU A 83 17.90 20.93 13.69
CA GLU A 83 17.50 20.49 15.03
C GLU A 83 16.50 19.33 14.97
N ASP A 84 15.52 19.38 14.02
CA ASP A 84 14.60 18.27 13.80
C ASP A 84 15.35 17.02 13.34
N ILE A 85 16.29 17.18 12.39
CA ILE A 85 17.11 16.08 11.88
C ILE A 85 17.94 15.46 13.01
N GLU A 86 18.65 16.29 13.81
CA GLU A 86 19.43 15.82 14.95
C GLU A 86 18.55 15.08 15.98
N SER A 87 17.38 15.62 16.29
CA SER A 87 16.43 15.01 17.22
C SER A 87 15.92 13.67 16.73
N GLU A 88 15.59 13.57 15.44
CA GLU A 88 15.13 12.32 14.83
C GLU A 88 16.24 11.26 14.78
N LEU A 89 17.47 11.66 14.48
CA LEU A 89 18.64 10.76 14.53
C LEU A 89 18.93 10.25 15.94
N ILE A 90 18.80 11.11 16.97
CA ILE A 90 18.95 10.72 18.38
C ILE A 90 17.85 9.74 18.77
N ARG A 91 16.60 10.05 18.42
CA ARG A 91 15.46 9.15 18.64
C ARG A 91 15.71 7.80 17.98
N TYR A 92 16.09 7.78 16.71
CA TYR A 92 16.40 6.55 15.99
C TYR A 92 17.50 5.73 16.70
N ARG A 93 18.58 6.38 17.18
CA ARG A 93 19.67 5.72 17.91
C ARG A 93 19.19 5.02 19.18
N GLU A 94 18.23 5.62 19.91
CA GLU A 94 17.64 5.06 21.14
C GLU A 94 16.75 3.85 20.85
N TYR A 95 16.03 3.84 19.73
CA TYR A 95 15.18 2.74 19.31
C TYR A 95 15.89 1.65 18.51
N LEU A 96 17.16 1.85 18.16
CA LEU A 96 17.91 0.88 17.36
C LEU A 96 18.21 -0.39 18.18
N THR A 97 17.42 -1.43 17.97
CA THR A 97 17.47 -2.70 18.71
C THR A 97 18.47 -3.72 18.15
N TRP A 98 19.08 -3.46 16.98
CA TRP A 98 19.99 -4.36 16.31
C TRP A 98 21.35 -3.71 16.04
N PRO A 99 22.47 -4.50 15.94
CA PRO A 99 23.80 -3.96 15.70
C PRO A 99 23.96 -3.53 14.24
N ALA A 100 23.33 -2.41 13.86
CA ALA A 100 23.42 -1.85 12.54
C ALA A 100 24.87 -1.59 12.13
N GLN A 101 25.31 -2.20 11.04
CA GLN A 101 26.61 -1.92 10.45
C GLN A 101 26.61 -0.57 9.72
N TRP A 102 25.46 -0.22 9.12
CA TRP A 102 25.18 1.06 8.48
C TRP A 102 23.89 1.64 9.02
N ILE A 103 23.84 2.94 9.19
CA ILE A 103 22.62 3.69 9.46
C ILE A 103 22.07 4.17 8.12
N LEU A 104 20.89 3.68 7.79
CA LEU A 104 20.24 3.91 6.50
C LEU A 104 18.89 4.60 6.69
N GLY A 105 18.41 5.24 5.64
CA GLY A 105 17.12 5.92 5.61
C GLY A 105 17.15 7.13 4.72
N GLY A 106 16.29 8.12 5.02
CA GLY A 106 16.27 9.35 4.24
C GLY A 106 14.98 10.15 4.40
N GLY A 107 14.60 10.81 3.31
CA GLY A 107 13.43 11.68 3.29
C GLY A 107 13.72 13.16 3.56
N TRP A 108 15.00 13.52 3.77
CA TRP A 108 15.37 14.92 3.95
C TRP A 108 15.11 15.74 2.67
N ASN A 109 14.70 16.99 2.85
CA ASN A 109 14.49 17.93 1.75
C ASN A 109 15.15 19.26 2.09
N ARG A 110 16.29 19.54 1.45
CA ARG A 110 17.07 20.74 1.69
C ARG A 110 16.25 22.01 1.50
N ASN A 111 15.34 22.04 0.53
CA ASN A 111 14.51 23.20 0.22
C ASN A 111 13.46 23.52 1.31
N LYS A 112 13.20 22.57 2.22
CA LYS A 112 12.29 22.78 3.36
C LYS A 112 13.03 23.18 4.64
N LEU A 113 14.37 23.12 4.67
CA LEU A 113 15.15 23.46 5.83
C LEU A 113 15.29 24.99 5.97
N THR A 114 15.23 25.47 7.19
CA THR A 114 15.47 26.87 7.54
C THR A 114 16.87 27.36 7.18
N ASP A 115 17.88 26.46 7.26
CA ASP A 115 19.23 26.69 6.76
C ASP A 115 19.67 25.52 5.86
N PRO A 116 19.45 25.60 4.53
CA PRO A 116 19.81 24.54 3.59
C PRO A 116 21.32 24.20 3.54
N LEU A 117 22.19 25.16 3.81
CA LEU A 117 23.66 25.00 3.73
C LEU A 117 24.25 24.33 4.98
N ALA A 118 23.54 24.38 6.10
CA ALA A 118 23.96 23.71 7.33
C ALA A 118 23.87 22.18 7.23
N LEU A 119 23.10 21.62 6.26
CA LEU A 119 22.98 20.18 6.08
C LEU A 119 24.24 19.63 5.41
N ASN A 120 25.11 19.03 6.23
CA ASN A 120 26.35 18.38 5.81
C ASN A 120 26.71 17.23 6.78
N LYS A 121 27.83 16.53 6.49
CA LYS A 121 28.28 15.37 7.28
C LYS A 121 28.37 15.59 8.79
N SER A 122 28.66 16.83 9.24
CA SER A 122 28.85 17.10 10.68
C SER A 122 27.57 16.92 11.50
N VAL A 123 26.39 17.11 10.88
CA VAL A 123 25.10 16.85 11.49
C VAL A 123 24.97 15.36 11.86
N LEU A 124 25.40 14.49 10.96
CA LEU A 124 25.37 13.04 11.17
C LEU A 124 26.47 12.58 12.12
N ASP A 125 27.67 13.16 12.04
CA ASP A 125 28.83 12.83 12.85
C ASP A 125 28.59 13.10 14.34
N LYS A 126 27.79 14.11 14.69
CA LYS A 126 27.38 14.41 16.09
C LYS A 126 26.64 13.23 16.72
N VAL A 127 25.81 12.52 15.96
CA VAL A 127 24.95 11.45 16.49
C VAL A 127 25.59 10.07 16.28
N PHE A 128 26.24 9.86 15.13
CA PHE A 128 26.84 8.59 14.73
C PHE A 128 28.32 8.76 14.30
N PRO A 129 29.24 9.09 15.23
CA PRO A 129 30.64 9.30 14.90
C PRO A 129 31.35 8.02 14.44
N ASP A 130 30.94 6.86 14.97
CA ASP A 130 31.62 5.57 14.77
C ASP A 130 30.92 4.64 13.79
N ARG A 131 29.72 4.98 13.34
CA ARG A 131 28.93 4.18 12.39
C ARG A 131 28.75 4.92 11.08
N PRO A 132 28.91 4.25 9.92
CA PRO A 132 28.65 4.86 8.64
C PRO A 132 27.14 5.14 8.47
N VAL A 133 26.83 6.32 7.94
CA VAL A 133 25.47 6.80 7.70
C VAL A 133 25.31 7.12 6.23
N ALA A 134 24.19 6.67 5.61
CA ALA A 134 23.79 7.04 4.26
C ALA A 134 22.28 7.30 4.21
N LEU A 135 21.89 8.56 4.00
CA LEU A 135 20.50 9.01 4.00
C LEU A 135 20.14 9.61 2.65
N PHE A 136 19.08 9.08 2.02
CA PHE A 136 18.53 9.63 0.77
C PHE A 136 17.81 10.95 0.98
N SER A 137 17.87 11.84 -0.01
CA SER A 137 16.92 12.93 -0.13
C SER A 137 15.51 12.42 -0.45
N ARG A 138 14.49 13.25 -0.24
CA ARG A 138 13.09 12.90 -0.49
C ARG A 138 12.82 12.49 -1.96
N ASP A 139 13.53 13.10 -2.89
CA ASP A 139 13.43 12.89 -4.34
C ASP A 139 14.39 11.81 -4.87
N TYR A 140 15.21 11.22 -4.01
CA TYR A 140 16.24 10.22 -4.34
C TYR A 140 17.37 10.71 -5.26
N HIS A 141 17.44 12.02 -5.60
CA HIS A 141 18.50 12.60 -6.41
C HIS A 141 19.78 12.95 -5.63
N ALA A 142 19.74 12.85 -4.31
CA ALA A 142 20.90 13.08 -3.46
C ALA A 142 21.01 12.08 -2.32
N LYS A 143 22.26 11.87 -1.81
CA LYS A 143 22.55 11.14 -0.57
C LYS A 143 23.40 12.00 0.35
N LEU A 144 23.12 11.93 1.65
CA LEU A 144 23.93 12.54 2.70
C LEU A 144 24.67 11.43 3.44
N LEU A 145 26.01 11.52 3.43
CA LEU A 145 26.93 10.60 4.10
C LEU A 145 27.61 11.29 5.26
N ASN A 146 27.92 10.54 6.32
CA ASN A 146 28.80 11.03 7.37
C ASN A 146 30.29 10.80 7.08
N SER A 147 31.18 11.32 7.92
CA SER A 147 32.63 11.16 7.79
C SER A 147 33.05 9.70 7.79
N LYS A 148 32.38 8.83 8.56
CA LYS A 148 32.69 7.40 8.62
C LYS A 148 32.35 6.68 7.31
N ALA A 149 31.26 7.02 6.66
CA ALA A 149 30.88 6.48 5.36
C ALA A 149 31.89 6.89 4.27
N LEU A 150 32.28 8.18 4.25
CA LEU A 150 33.32 8.68 3.32
C LEU A 150 34.65 7.97 3.53
N GLN A 151 35.05 7.74 4.79
CA GLN A 151 36.28 7.00 5.13
C GLN A 151 36.25 5.56 4.61
N ILE A 152 35.12 4.85 4.78
CA ILE A 152 34.97 3.46 4.31
C ILE A 152 35.06 3.39 2.78
N ALA A 153 34.49 4.37 2.08
CA ALA A 153 34.58 4.46 0.61
C ALA A 153 35.96 4.90 0.11
N GLY A 154 36.86 5.37 1.01
CA GLY A 154 38.18 5.90 0.66
C GLY A 154 38.10 7.26 -0.04
N TRP A 155 37.06 8.05 0.23
CA TRP A 155 36.84 9.34 -0.43
C TRP A 155 37.31 10.52 0.40
N ASP A 156 38.01 11.41 -0.27
CA ASP A 156 38.60 12.62 0.30
C ASP A 156 38.43 13.84 -0.63
N ARG A 157 39.13 14.94 -0.32
CA ARG A 157 39.10 16.17 -1.12
C ARG A 157 39.56 15.97 -2.58
N ASN A 158 40.34 14.92 -2.87
CA ASN A 158 40.86 14.63 -4.19
C ASN A 158 39.96 13.71 -5.02
N THR A 159 38.91 13.17 -4.40
CA THR A 159 37.94 12.31 -5.10
C THR A 159 37.28 13.09 -6.24
N LYS A 160 37.36 12.55 -7.45
CA LYS A 160 36.82 13.18 -8.66
C LYS A 160 35.30 12.94 -8.76
N ASP A 161 34.61 13.92 -9.29
CA ASP A 161 33.20 13.78 -9.61
C ASP A 161 33.00 12.76 -10.76
N PRO A 162 32.02 11.86 -10.68
CA PRO A 162 31.73 10.93 -11.76
C PRO A 162 30.99 11.64 -12.91
N PRO A 163 31.01 11.08 -14.13
CA PRO A 163 30.17 11.59 -15.21
C PRO A 163 28.68 11.61 -14.81
N GLY A 164 28.02 12.76 -14.96
CA GLY A 164 26.60 12.92 -14.60
C GLY A 164 26.30 13.04 -13.11
N GLY A 165 27.32 13.17 -12.24
CA GLY A 165 27.14 13.36 -10.81
C GLY A 165 28.22 14.24 -10.20
N ARG A 166 28.03 14.60 -8.92
CA ARG A 166 29.04 15.43 -8.21
C ARG A 166 29.04 15.15 -6.71
N PHE A 167 30.21 15.38 -6.11
CA PHE A 167 30.41 15.47 -4.67
C PHE A 167 30.37 16.94 -4.26
N GLU A 168 29.48 17.31 -3.32
CA GLU A 168 29.49 18.65 -2.77
C GLU A 168 30.70 18.86 -1.87
N ARG A 169 31.31 20.06 -1.95
CA ARG A 169 32.50 20.42 -1.20
C ARG A 169 32.24 21.62 -0.28
N MET A 170 32.87 21.56 0.88
CA MET A 170 32.95 22.65 1.81
C MET A 170 33.89 23.75 1.29
N PRO A 171 33.87 24.99 1.84
CA PRO A 171 34.77 26.07 1.42
C PRO A 171 36.27 25.74 1.52
N ASP A 172 36.64 24.81 2.40
CA ASP A 172 38.03 24.33 2.56
C ASP A 172 38.42 23.24 1.53
N GLY A 173 37.52 22.88 0.63
CA GLY A 173 37.68 21.84 -0.37
C GLY A 173 37.43 20.42 0.12
N SER A 174 37.16 20.18 1.39
CA SER A 174 36.76 18.86 1.90
C SER A 174 35.34 18.49 1.42
N LEU A 175 35.05 17.19 1.34
CA LEU A 175 33.71 16.73 0.99
C LEU A 175 32.70 17.09 2.09
N SER A 176 31.55 17.66 1.73
CA SER A 176 30.47 18.02 2.65
C SER A 176 29.73 16.78 3.17
N GLY A 177 29.81 15.67 2.45
CA GLY A 177 29.02 14.45 2.65
C GLY A 177 27.81 14.36 1.72
N VAL A 178 27.43 15.43 1.01
CA VAL A 178 26.30 15.40 0.08
C VAL A 178 26.78 14.98 -1.31
N LEU A 179 26.13 13.97 -1.86
CA LEU A 179 26.32 13.41 -3.19
C LEU A 179 25.09 13.70 -4.04
N PHE A 180 25.28 13.97 -5.34
CA PHE A 180 24.19 14.23 -6.28
C PHE A 180 24.27 13.31 -7.48
N GLU A 181 23.08 12.91 -7.98
CA GLU A 181 22.87 12.13 -9.20
C GLU A 181 23.71 10.83 -9.20
N THR A 182 24.46 10.54 -10.26
CA THR A 182 25.23 9.30 -10.38
C THR A 182 26.28 9.09 -9.26
N ALA A 183 26.70 10.16 -8.58
CA ALA A 183 27.57 10.03 -7.41
C ALA A 183 26.87 9.29 -6.25
N THR A 184 25.55 9.33 -6.18
CA THR A 184 24.77 8.65 -5.12
C THR A 184 24.90 7.12 -5.21
N GLU A 185 25.11 6.57 -6.40
CA GLU A 185 25.23 5.13 -6.63
C GLU A 185 26.62 4.59 -6.25
N MET A 186 27.63 5.47 -6.23
CA MET A 186 29.02 5.06 -5.94
C MET A 186 29.21 4.52 -4.54
N ILE A 187 28.34 4.85 -3.57
CA ILE A 187 28.43 4.33 -2.20
C ILE A 187 27.81 2.93 -2.06
N ASP A 188 26.92 2.53 -2.96
CA ASP A 188 26.12 1.30 -2.82
C ASP A 188 26.96 0.01 -2.65
N PRO A 189 28.14 -0.16 -3.31
CA PRO A 189 29.00 -1.34 -3.08
C PRO A 189 29.51 -1.47 -1.63
N PHE A 190 29.56 -0.37 -0.89
CA PHE A 190 30.03 -0.35 0.51
C PHE A 190 28.91 -0.49 1.52
N VAL A 191 27.68 -0.16 1.13
CA VAL A 191 26.51 -0.19 2.01
C VAL A 191 26.16 -1.62 2.39
N LYS A 192 25.92 -1.84 3.69
CA LYS A 192 25.39 -3.11 4.20
C LYS A 192 23.92 -2.92 4.54
N ALA A 193 23.07 -3.65 3.82
CA ALA A 193 21.64 -3.68 4.10
C ALA A 193 21.35 -4.19 5.53
N PRO A 194 20.21 -3.81 6.12
CA PRO A 194 19.77 -4.39 7.38
C PRO A 194 19.71 -5.92 7.29
N PRO A 195 20.08 -6.65 8.34
CA PRO A 195 19.98 -8.10 8.34
C PRO A 195 18.52 -8.55 8.27
N MET A 196 18.28 -9.73 7.69
CA MET A 196 16.93 -10.25 7.47
C MET A 196 16.07 -10.25 8.74
N TYR A 197 16.64 -10.62 9.89
CA TYR A 197 15.90 -10.65 11.15
C TYR A 197 15.39 -9.26 11.57
N ALA A 198 16.17 -8.18 11.35
CA ALA A 198 15.74 -6.83 11.65
C ALA A 198 14.55 -6.41 10.77
N ILE A 199 14.55 -6.80 9.48
CA ILE A 199 13.42 -6.54 8.58
C ILE A 199 12.19 -7.35 9.03
N VAL A 200 12.37 -8.61 9.45
CA VAL A 200 11.29 -9.44 9.98
C VAL A 200 10.70 -8.83 11.26
N ASP A 201 11.53 -8.31 12.16
CA ASP A 201 11.06 -7.60 13.35
C ASP A 201 10.30 -6.31 12.98
N GLY A 202 10.79 -5.55 12.01
CA GLY A 202 10.06 -4.40 11.45
C GLY A 202 8.70 -4.77 10.84
N ILE A 203 8.61 -5.93 10.18
CA ILE A 203 7.33 -6.46 9.67
C ILE A 203 6.39 -6.77 10.85
N LYS A 204 6.87 -7.43 11.91
CA LYS A 204 6.06 -7.77 13.10
C LYS A 204 5.53 -6.50 13.79
N GLU A 205 6.37 -5.48 13.94
CA GLU A 205 5.97 -4.18 14.49
C GLU A 205 4.93 -3.49 13.61
N THR A 206 5.13 -3.50 12.29
CA THR A 206 4.18 -2.90 11.35
C THR A 206 2.84 -3.62 11.41
N VAL A 207 2.83 -4.97 11.44
CA VAL A 207 1.62 -5.78 11.59
C VAL A 207 0.88 -5.42 12.87
N ASN A 208 1.56 -5.35 14.01
CA ASN A 208 0.94 -4.94 15.28
C ASN A 208 0.36 -3.51 15.19
N GLY A 209 1.05 -2.63 14.48
CA GLY A 209 0.61 -1.25 14.28
C GLY A 209 -0.62 -1.08 13.41
N ILE A 210 -0.87 -1.99 12.46
CA ILE A 210 -2.03 -1.89 11.55
C ILE A 210 -3.32 -2.45 12.15
N TYR A 211 -3.27 -3.23 13.21
CA TYR A 211 -4.48 -3.75 13.87
C TYR A 211 -5.39 -2.63 14.40
N LYS A 212 -4.82 -1.52 14.86
CA LYS A 212 -5.59 -0.32 15.24
C LYS A 212 -6.36 0.33 14.07
N PHE A 213 -5.99 -0.01 12.84
CA PHE A 213 -6.71 0.39 11.65
C PHE A 213 -7.69 -0.69 11.17
N GLY A 214 -7.85 -1.77 11.93
CA GLY A 214 -8.71 -2.89 11.55
C GLY A 214 -8.21 -3.70 10.37
N LEU A 215 -6.94 -3.51 9.96
CA LEU A 215 -6.31 -4.27 8.89
C LEU A 215 -5.79 -5.60 9.42
N VAL A 216 -6.21 -6.70 8.79
CA VAL A 216 -5.75 -8.06 9.07
C VAL A 216 -5.12 -8.73 7.86
N GLY A 217 -5.10 -8.05 6.72
CA GLY A 217 -4.51 -8.57 5.49
C GLY A 217 -4.14 -7.48 4.50
N PHE A 218 -3.31 -7.85 3.54
CA PHE A 218 -2.88 -6.98 2.45
C PHE A 218 -2.48 -7.78 1.21
N HIS A 219 -2.63 -7.16 0.03
CA HIS A 219 -2.07 -7.68 -1.21
C HIS A 219 -0.71 -7.02 -1.44
N ALA A 220 0.33 -7.84 -1.42
CA ALA A 220 1.72 -7.39 -1.43
C ALA A 220 2.32 -7.43 -2.84
N MET A 221 2.76 -6.28 -3.35
CA MET A 221 3.43 -6.12 -4.65
C MET A 221 4.95 -6.24 -4.44
N GLU A 222 5.44 -7.45 -4.17
CA GLU A 222 6.76 -7.68 -3.60
C GLU A 222 7.60 -8.65 -4.44
N SER A 223 8.94 -8.54 -4.34
CA SER A 223 9.84 -9.57 -4.85
C SER A 223 9.69 -10.88 -4.08
N HIS A 224 10.14 -11.98 -4.65
CA HIS A 224 10.21 -13.29 -3.99
C HIS A 224 11.01 -13.23 -2.68
N GLN A 225 12.12 -12.47 -2.66
CA GLN A 225 12.90 -12.27 -1.44
C GLN A 225 12.08 -11.58 -0.35
N SER A 226 11.38 -10.50 -0.69
CA SER A 226 10.49 -9.79 0.25
C SER A 226 9.33 -10.68 0.72
N ALA A 227 8.74 -11.47 -0.18
CA ALA A 227 7.68 -12.42 0.17
C ALA A 227 8.16 -13.49 1.17
N SER A 228 9.42 -13.92 1.05
CA SER A 228 10.03 -14.87 2.01
C SER A 228 10.16 -14.27 3.42
N LEU A 229 10.39 -12.94 3.53
CA LEU A 229 10.42 -12.23 4.83
C LEU A 229 9.03 -12.17 5.47
N LEU A 230 7.97 -11.98 4.67
CA LEU A 230 6.59 -12.02 5.15
C LEU A 230 6.25 -13.42 5.70
N GLN A 231 6.61 -14.48 4.96
CA GLN A 231 6.41 -15.85 5.42
C GLN A 231 7.21 -16.15 6.71
N GLU A 232 8.43 -15.63 6.82
CA GLU A 232 9.23 -15.79 8.03
C GLU A 232 8.59 -15.09 9.25
N ALA A 233 8.04 -13.87 9.08
CA ALA A 233 7.28 -13.20 10.12
C ALA A 233 6.05 -14.01 10.57
N GLN A 234 5.33 -14.64 9.63
CA GLN A 234 4.20 -15.53 9.94
C GLN A 234 4.65 -16.76 10.72
N LYS A 235 5.76 -17.43 10.32
CA LYS A 235 6.34 -18.56 11.06
C LYS A 235 6.73 -18.17 12.49
N GLN A 236 7.15 -16.93 12.71
CA GLN A 236 7.48 -16.39 14.03
C GLN A 236 6.25 -15.88 14.80
N GLY A 237 5.04 -16.16 14.34
CA GLY A 237 3.78 -15.94 15.04
C GLY A 237 3.03 -14.65 14.67
N SER A 238 3.50 -13.87 13.71
CA SER A 238 2.72 -12.71 13.24
C SER A 238 1.45 -13.17 12.50
N ARG A 239 0.33 -12.57 12.85
CA ARG A 239 -0.97 -12.92 12.29
C ARG A 239 -1.41 -11.88 11.25
N PHE A 240 -1.33 -12.21 9.98
CA PHE A 240 -1.84 -11.40 8.87
C PHE A 240 -2.06 -12.29 7.65
N ARG A 241 -2.93 -11.85 6.75
CA ARG A 241 -3.21 -12.54 5.49
C ARG A 241 -2.54 -11.80 4.34
N THR A 242 -1.90 -12.54 3.44
CA THR A 242 -1.18 -11.97 2.29
C THR A 242 -1.62 -12.62 0.99
N CYS A 243 -1.94 -11.78 0.00
CA CYS A 243 -1.99 -12.17 -1.41
C CYS A 243 -0.78 -11.56 -2.12
N TRP A 244 0.20 -12.40 -2.47
CA TRP A 244 1.49 -11.94 -3.00
C TRP A 244 1.48 -11.88 -4.52
N HIS A 245 1.86 -10.73 -5.09
CA HIS A 245 2.05 -10.51 -6.51
C HIS A 245 3.55 -10.33 -6.79
N PHE A 246 4.12 -11.25 -7.57
CA PHE A 246 5.56 -11.32 -7.84
C PHE A 246 5.97 -10.43 -9.02
N GLN A 247 7.24 -10.05 -9.08
CA GLN A 247 7.78 -9.15 -10.08
C GLN A 247 7.95 -9.83 -11.45
N SER A 248 7.93 -9.04 -12.55
CA SER A 248 8.00 -9.55 -13.91
C SER A 248 9.26 -10.34 -14.24
N ASN A 249 10.39 -9.96 -13.67
CA ASN A 249 11.67 -10.67 -13.82
C ASN A 249 11.73 -12.02 -13.10
N GLU A 250 10.74 -12.34 -12.29
CA GLU A 250 10.63 -13.60 -11.53
C GLU A 250 9.71 -14.63 -12.23
N LEU A 251 9.08 -14.25 -13.37
CA LEU A 251 8.09 -15.11 -14.04
C LEU A 251 8.66 -16.50 -14.39
N ASP A 252 9.86 -16.56 -14.98
CA ASP A 252 10.47 -17.82 -15.38
C ASP A 252 10.81 -18.72 -14.19
N MET A 253 11.23 -18.13 -13.07
CA MET A 253 11.43 -18.84 -11.82
C MET A 253 10.11 -19.44 -11.30
N MET A 254 9.03 -18.66 -11.31
CA MET A 254 7.71 -19.09 -10.85
C MET A 254 7.13 -20.21 -11.75
N ILE A 255 7.33 -20.11 -13.07
CA ILE A 255 6.97 -21.17 -14.02
C ILE A 255 7.76 -22.45 -13.74
N SER A 256 9.09 -22.34 -13.55
CA SER A 256 9.95 -23.48 -13.26
C SER A 256 9.63 -24.15 -11.91
N ALA A 257 9.09 -23.38 -10.97
CA ALA A 257 8.60 -23.88 -9.68
C ALA A 257 7.18 -24.47 -9.76
N GLU A 258 6.59 -24.57 -10.96
CA GLU A 258 5.24 -25.09 -11.22
C GLU A 258 4.13 -24.40 -10.40
N LYS A 259 4.33 -23.13 -10.03
CA LYS A 259 3.36 -22.35 -9.27
C LYS A 259 2.27 -21.78 -10.17
N ARG A 260 1.14 -21.41 -9.56
CA ARG A 260 -0.01 -20.79 -10.24
C ARG A 260 -0.64 -19.71 -9.36
N SER A 261 -1.41 -18.83 -9.96
CA SER A 261 -2.21 -17.85 -9.20
C SER A 261 -3.20 -18.57 -8.28
N TYR A 262 -3.37 -17.98 -7.09
CA TYR A 262 -4.28 -18.37 -6.01
C TYR A 262 -3.90 -19.69 -5.29
N GLU A 263 -2.74 -20.28 -5.60
CA GLU A 263 -2.18 -21.34 -4.77
C GLU A 263 -1.71 -20.80 -3.41
N GLY A 264 -1.80 -21.64 -2.39
CA GLY A 264 -1.40 -21.33 -1.01
C GLY A 264 -2.48 -21.69 0.00
N ASN A 265 -2.50 -20.95 1.09
CA ASN A 265 -3.50 -21.12 2.15
C ASN A 265 -4.13 -19.77 2.51
N GLU A 266 -5.00 -19.74 3.54
CA GLU A 266 -5.71 -18.52 3.90
C GLU A 266 -4.81 -17.43 4.53
N PHE A 267 -3.56 -17.74 4.90
CA PHE A 267 -2.59 -16.77 5.40
C PHE A 267 -1.61 -16.28 4.34
N PHE A 268 -1.22 -17.13 3.40
CA PHE A 268 -0.32 -16.75 2.32
C PHE A 268 -0.75 -17.38 1.00
N LYS A 269 -1.10 -16.54 0.03
CA LYS A 269 -1.61 -16.94 -1.27
C LYS A 269 -0.83 -16.24 -2.38
N ILE A 270 -0.54 -16.93 -3.48
CA ILE A 270 0.05 -16.33 -4.67
C ILE A 270 -1.05 -15.57 -5.41
N GLY A 271 -0.88 -14.29 -5.65
CA GLY A 271 -1.81 -13.46 -6.43
C GLY A 271 -1.58 -13.62 -7.94
N GLY A 272 -0.51 -13.00 -8.44
CA GLY A 272 -0.19 -13.04 -9.86
C GLY A 272 1.07 -12.27 -10.23
N LEU A 273 1.27 -12.09 -11.54
CA LEU A 273 2.39 -11.35 -12.10
C LEU A 273 2.13 -9.85 -12.02
N LYS A 274 2.98 -9.09 -11.30
CA LYS A 274 2.97 -7.62 -11.27
C LYS A 274 3.69 -7.05 -12.49
N LEU A 275 3.00 -6.18 -13.22
CA LEU A 275 3.53 -5.42 -14.35
C LEU A 275 3.34 -3.92 -14.11
N PHE A 276 4.22 -3.10 -14.69
CA PHE A 276 4.10 -1.65 -14.70
C PHE A 276 3.85 -1.20 -16.14
N GLY A 277 2.63 -0.75 -16.45
CA GLY A 277 2.24 -0.33 -17.79
C GLY A 277 2.73 1.07 -18.16
N ASP A 278 2.72 1.99 -17.18
CA ASP A 278 3.16 3.39 -17.38
C ASP A 278 3.89 3.94 -16.13
N GLY A 279 3.99 5.24 -16.04
CA GLY A 279 4.54 5.96 -14.89
C GLY A 279 3.45 6.53 -13.97
N SER A 280 3.64 7.75 -13.41
CA SER A 280 2.75 8.36 -12.43
C SER A 280 2.35 9.80 -12.80
N LEU A 281 1.26 10.29 -12.18
CA LEU A 281 0.84 11.69 -12.31
C LEU A 281 1.90 12.64 -11.77
N GLY A 282 2.43 12.37 -10.58
CA GLY A 282 3.39 13.25 -9.91
C GLY A 282 4.69 13.50 -10.70
N SER A 283 5.12 12.53 -11.52
CA SER A 283 6.28 12.67 -12.42
C SER A 283 5.92 13.06 -13.86
N LEU A 284 4.64 13.28 -14.17
CA LEU A 284 4.13 13.55 -15.53
C LEU A 284 4.50 12.45 -16.53
N THR A 285 4.55 11.20 -16.07
CA THR A 285 4.90 10.02 -16.86
C THR A 285 3.77 9.02 -17.01
N ALA A 286 2.60 9.26 -16.39
CA ALA A 286 1.37 8.54 -16.69
C ALA A 286 1.02 8.71 -18.18
N ALA A 287 0.73 7.60 -18.88
CA ALA A 287 0.56 7.62 -20.33
C ALA A 287 -0.84 8.09 -20.73
N MET A 288 -0.91 9.25 -21.39
CA MET A 288 -2.14 9.94 -21.74
C MET A 288 -2.39 9.96 -23.25
N PHE A 289 -3.66 9.99 -23.67
CA PHE A 289 -4.01 10.26 -25.06
C PHE A 289 -3.73 11.71 -25.42
N GLU A 290 -4.10 12.64 -24.55
CA GLU A 290 -3.80 14.05 -24.71
C GLU A 290 -2.47 14.44 -24.04
N PRO A 291 -1.73 15.42 -24.58
CA PRO A 291 -0.47 15.84 -23.96
C PRO A 291 -0.73 16.59 -22.65
N TYR A 292 0.27 16.58 -21.77
CA TYR A 292 0.24 17.39 -20.56
C TYR A 292 0.21 18.90 -20.93
N PRO A 293 -0.65 19.72 -20.27
CA PRO A 293 -0.82 21.13 -20.62
C PRO A 293 0.48 21.95 -20.59
N MET A 294 1.42 21.59 -19.72
CA MET A 294 2.71 22.31 -19.58
C MET A 294 3.73 21.93 -20.66
N ASP A 295 3.54 20.82 -21.39
CA ASP A 295 4.44 20.36 -22.44
C ASP A 295 3.65 19.57 -23.51
N ALA A 296 3.31 20.24 -24.60
CA ALA A 296 2.54 19.66 -25.70
C ALA A 296 3.21 18.44 -26.38
N SER A 297 4.49 18.19 -26.14
CA SER A 297 5.21 17.00 -26.60
C SER A 297 5.12 15.83 -25.62
N ASN A 298 4.82 16.09 -24.36
CA ASN A 298 4.76 15.07 -23.33
C ASN A 298 3.38 14.42 -23.22
N ARG A 299 3.30 13.12 -23.51
CA ARG A 299 2.11 12.27 -23.33
C ARG A 299 2.37 11.14 -22.32
N GLY A 300 3.36 11.30 -21.46
CA GLY A 300 3.82 10.23 -20.57
C GLY A 300 4.52 9.09 -21.32
N ILE A 301 4.66 7.95 -20.64
CA ILE A 301 5.48 6.84 -21.12
C ILE A 301 4.71 5.53 -20.97
N LEU A 302 4.39 4.87 -22.07
CA LEU A 302 4.04 3.45 -22.06
C LEU A 302 5.34 2.63 -21.91
N ARG A 303 5.38 1.75 -20.92
CA ARG A 303 6.55 0.87 -20.67
C ARG A 303 6.61 -0.33 -21.59
N TYR A 304 5.50 -0.66 -22.23
CA TYR A 304 5.38 -1.76 -23.19
C TYR A 304 4.72 -1.27 -24.47
N LYS A 305 5.16 -1.78 -25.62
CA LYS A 305 4.34 -1.78 -26.82
C LYS A 305 3.19 -2.78 -26.68
N ASP A 306 2.14 -2.65 -27.48
CA ASP A 306 0.94 -3.49 -27.39
C ASP A 306 1.26 -5.00 -27.48
N GLU A 307 2.13 -5.38 -28.43
CA GLU A 307 2.55 -6.77 -28.60
C GLU A 307 3.42 -7.25 -27.44
N GLU A 308 4.32 -6.41 -26.91
CA GLU A 308 5.19 -6.76 -25.79
C GLU A 308 4.37 -7.01 -24.51
N LEU A 309 3.34 -6.18 -24.24
CA LEU A 309 2.43 -6.39 -23.11
C LEU A 309 1.62 -7.68 -23.31
N TYR A 310 1.12 -7.91 -24.52
CA TYR A 310 0.38 -9.12 -24.85
C TYR A 310 1.25 -10.36 -24.63
N ASP A 311 2.46 -10.40 -25.17
CA ASP A 311 3.35 -11.56 -25.12
C ASP A 311 3.72 -11.94 -23.67
N VAL A 312 4.06 -10.97 -22.83
CA VAL A 312 4.38 -11.25 -21.42
C VAL A 312 3.15 -11.72 -20.65
N MET A 313 1.98 -11.15 -20.88
CA MET A 313 0.74 -11.56 -20.24
C MET A 313 0.28 -12.93 -20.76
N GLU A 314 0.45 -13.25 -22.04
CA GLU A 314 0.11 -14.56 -22.61
C GLU A 314 1.04 -15.65 -22.04
N LYS A 315 2.35 -15.39 -21.94
CA LYS A 315 3.31 -16.29 -21.32
C LYS A 315 2.92 -16.61 -19.87
N ALA A 316 2.53 -15.61 -19.09
CA ALA A 316 2.03 -15.80 -17.72
C ALA A 316 0.72 -16.62 -17.71
N ALA A 317 -0.22 -16.30 -18.60
CA ALA A 317 -1.51 -16.98 -18.70
C ALA A 317 -1.36 -18.45 -19.09
N GLN A 318 -0.45 -18.79 -20.01
CA GLN A 318 -0.12 -20.19 -20.37
C GLN A 318 0.35 -21.00 -19.17
N ALA A 319 1.09 -20.36 -18.25
CA ALA A 319 1.55 -20.99 -17.01
C ALA A 319 0.51 -20.96 -15.87
N GLY A 320 -0.69 -20.40 -16.11
CA GLY A 320 -1.76 -20.31 -15.11
C GLY A 320 -1.64 -19.13 -14.16
N PHE A 321 -0.87 -18.08 -14.53
CA PHE A 321 -0.78 -16.86 -13.75
C PHE A 321 -1.71 -15.76 -14.28
N ALA A 322 -2.48 -15.16 -13.38
CA ALA A 322 -3.13 -13.89 -13.62
C ALA A 322 -2.10 -12.75 -13.60
N SER A 323 -2.39 -11.65 -14.27
CA SER A 323 -1.56 -10.44 -14.27
C SER A 323 -2.23 -9.34 -13.48
N THR A 324 -1.42 -8.52 -12.81
CA THR A 324 -1.78 -7.36 -12.02
C THR A 324 -1.01 -6.17 -12.58
N ILE A 325 -1.69 -5.29 -13.30
CA ILE A 325 -1.05 -4.29 -14.16
C ILE A 325 -1.28 -2.89 -13.61
N HIS A 326 -0.20 -2.19 -13.27
CA HIS A 326 -0.21 -0.77 -12.96
C HIS A 326 -0.57 0.02 -14.22
N ALA A 327 -1.62 0.81 -14.16
CA ALA A 327 -2.08 1.68 -15.23
C ALA A 327 -2.75 2.93 -14.65
N ILE A 328 -2.09 4.07 -14.76
CA ILE A 328 -2.54 5.35 -14.19
C ILE A 328 -3.19 6.22 -15.26
N GLY A 329 -2.52 6.43 -16.39
CA GLY A 329 -3.01 7.26 -17.48
C GLY A 329 -4.03 6.54 -18.37
N ASP A 330 -4.96 7.30 -18.93
CA ASP A 330 -6.08 6.79 -19.74
C ASP A 330 -5.63 5.98 -20.95
N ARG A 331 -4.50 6.32 -21.57
CA ARG A 331 -3.91 5.56 -22.67
C ARG A 331 -3.37 4.20 -22.21
N CYS A 332 -2.73 4.14 -21.05
CA CYS A 332 -2.27 2.88 -20.47
C CYS A 332 -3.46 2.00 -20.07
N VAL A 333 -4.47 2.59 -19.42
CA VAL A 333 -5.72 1.88 -19.07
C VAL A 333 -6.35 1.26 -20.32
N ARG A 334 -6.43 2.00 -21.44
CA ARG A 334 -6.94 1.48 -22.72
C ARG A 334 -6.09 0.32 -23.22
N GLN A 335 -4.75 0.43 -23.21
CA GLN A 335 -3.84 -0.63 -23.63
C GLN A 335 -4.07 -1.93 -22.84
N VAL A 336 -4.23 -1.83 -21.50
CA VAL A 336 -4.51 -2.99 -20.65
C VAL A 336 -5.87 -3.63 -20.98
N ILE A 337 -6.91 -2.81 -21.17
CA ILE A 337 -8.24 -3.29 -21.55
C ILE A 337 -8.16 -4.08 -22.87
N ASP A 338 -7.53 -3.51 -23.90
CA ASP A 338 -7.40 -4.15 -25.24
C ASP A 338 -6.61 -5.46 -25.15
N THR A 339 -5.52 -5.47 -24.39
CA THR A 339 -4.69 -6.66 -24.19
C THR A 339 -5.49 -7.78 -23.54
N VAL A 340 -6.27 -7.49 -22.49
CA VAL A 340 -7.08 -8.50 -21.80
C VAL A 340 -8.24 -8.98 -22.66
N LEU A 341 -8.89 -8.08 -23.41
CA LEU A 341 -9.92 -8.47 -24.38
C LEU A 341 -9.36 -9.41 -25.46
N ARG A 342 -8.13 -9.19 -25.91
CA ARG A 342 -7.42 -10.07 -26.86
C ARG A 342 -7.08 -11.42 -26.22
N LEU A 343 -6.54 -11.46 -25.01
CA LEU A 343 -6.23 -12.69 -24.27
C LEU A 343 -7.47 -13.57 -24.07
N ARG A 344 -8.61 -12.97 -23.72
CA ARG A 344 -9.86 -13.69 -23.46
C ARG A 344 -10.50 -14.31 -24.71
N LYS A 345 -10.00 -14.03 -25.92
CA LYS A 345 -10.38 -14.78 -27.12
C LYS A 345 -9.95 -16.24 -27.03
N ASN A 346 -8.85 -16.53 -26.31
CA ASN A 346 -8.47 -17.90 -25.98
C ASN A 346 -9.28 -18.42 -24.79
N PRO A 347 -10.10 -19.48 -24.96
CA PRO A 347 -10.93 -20.03 -23.88
C PRO A 347 -10.14 -20.47 -22.64
N GLN A 348 -8.87 -20.89 -22.79
CA GLN A 348 -8.01 -21.35 -21.70
C GLN A 348 -7.67 -20.25 -20.70
N TYR A 349 -7.66 -18.98 -21.14
CA TYR A 349 -7.28 -17.84 -20.28
C TYR A 349 -8.49 -17.12 -19.67
N ARG A 350 -9.73 -17.51 -20.03
CA ARG A 350 -10.96 -16.81 -19.60
C ARG A 350 -11.19 -16.79 -18.10
N ASN A 351 -10.69 -17.81 -17.39
CA ASN A 351 -10.88 -17.96 -15.94
C ASN A 351 -9.79 -17.29 -15.11
N LEU A 352 -8.76 -16.71 -15.74
CA LEU A 352 -7.74 -15.96 -15.03
C LEU A 352 -8.30 -14.60 -14.60
N PHE A 353 -8.10 -14.27 -13.34
CA PHE A 353 -8.64 -13.08 -12.70
C PHE A 353 -7.63 -11.95 -12.75
N HIS A 354 -7.44 -11.38 -13.97
CA HIS A 354 -6.52 -10.26 -14.17
C HIS A 354 -7.00 -9.00 -13.44
N ARG A 355 -6.07 -8.21 -12.96
CA ARG A 355 -6.32 -6.97 -12.25
C ARG A 355 -5.68 -5.79 -12.97
N ILE A 356 -6.33 -4.64 -12.90
CA ILE A 356 -5.80 -3.35 -13.27
C ILE A 356 -5.69 -2.49 -12.01
N GLU A 357 -4.50 -1.94 -11.77
CA GLU A 357 -4.20 -1.16 -10.57
C GLU A 357 -4.27 0.32 -10.87
N HIS A 358 -4.68 1.11 -9.90
CA HIS A 358 -4.81 2.56 -9.88
C HIS A 358 -5.99 3.09 -10.68
N VAL A 359 -5.98 3.00 -12.00
CA VAL A 359 -7.03 3.57 -12.89
C VAL A 359 -7.34 5.01 -12.46
N GLN A 360 -6.28 5.85 -12.29
CA GLN A 360 -6.46 7.22 -11.83
C GLN A 360 -7.16 8.08 -12.88
N SER A 361 -6.95 7.78 -14.18
CA SER A 361 -7.69 8.38 -15.27
C SER A 361 -8.22 7.29 -16.22
N ILE A 362 -9.51 7.36 -16.55
CA ILE A 362 -10.16 6.46 -17.54
C ILE A 362 -11.17 7.27 -18.35
N ARG A 363 -11.08 7.18 -19.68
CA ARG A 363 -12.11 7.81 -20.53
C ARG A 363 -13.45 7.13 -20.27
N LEU A 364 -14.49 7.93 -20.06
CA LEU A 364 -15.83 7.40 -19.76
C LEU A 364 -16.34 6.43 -20.83
N CYS A 365 -15.94 6.63 -22.10
CA CYS A 365 -16.28 5.71 -23.21
C CYS A 365 -15.60 4.34 -23.09
N ASP A 366 -14.50 4.20 -22.34
CA ASP A 366 -13.78 2.94 -22.17
C ASP A 366 -14.34 2.07 -21.03
N ILE A 367 -15.21 2.60 -20.17
CA ILE A 367 -15.82 1.87 -19.05
C ILE A 367 -16.61 0.64 -19.52
N ALA A 368 -17.30 0.75 -20.65
CA ALA A 368 -18.04 -0.38 -21.22
C ALA A 368 -17.11 -1.54 -21.65
N ASP A 369 -15.94 -1.22 -22.19
CA ASP A 369 -14.95 -2.23 -22.59
C ASP A 369 -14.17 -2.75 -21.37
N LEU A 370 -13.93 -1.93 -20.35
CA LEU A 370 -13.43 -2.39 -19.04
C LEU A 370 -14.38 -3.45 -18.45
N LYS A 371 -15.69 -3.23 -18.50
CA LYS A 371 -16.69 -4.23 -18.09
C LYS A 371 -16.59 -5.53 -18.92
N LYS A 372 -16.53 -5.43 -20.24
CA LYS A 372 -16.41 -6.59 -21.15
C LYS A 372 -15.10 -7.37 -20.92
N SER A 373 -14.02 -6.69 -20.58
CA SER A 373 -12.73 -7.31 -20.28
C SER A 373 -12.78 -8.18 -19.02
N ASN A 374 -13.78 -7.98 -18.15
CA ASN A 374 -13.87 -8.59 -16.82
C ASN A 374 -12.57 -8.42 -16.01
N LEU A 375 -11.89 -7.30 -16.18
CA LEU A 375 -10.80 -6.86 -15.33
C LEU A 375 -11.33 -6.49 -13.95
N PHE A 376 -10.54 -6.78 -12.94
CA PHE A 376 -10.80 -6.34 -11.57
C PHE A 376 -10.05 -5.05 -11.30
N ALA A 377 -10.74 -3.99 -10.90
CA ALA A 377 -10.14 -2.70 -10.60
C ALA A 377 -9.67 -2.65 -9.14
N SER A 378 -8.39 -2.41 -8.93
CA SER A 378 -7.79 -2.18 -7.61
C SER A 378 -7.41 -0.72 -7.50
N LEU A 379 -8.13 0.01 -6.67
CA LEU A 379 -8.14 1.47 -6.64
C LEU A 379 -7.58 1.97 -5.31
N GLN A 380 -7.00 3.18 -5.29
CA GLN A 380 -6.40 3.77 -4.10
C GLN A 380 -7.04 5.13 -3.80
N PRO A 381 -8.19 5.18 -3.11
CA PRO A 381 -8.88 6.43 -2.84
C PRO A 381 -8.03 7.44 -2.04
N VAL A 382 -7.13 6.95 -1.20
CA VAL A 382 -6.28 7.79 -0.35
C VAL A 382 -5.36 8.72 -1.16
N HIS A 383 -5.02 8.38 -2.40
CA HIS A 383 -4.23 9.23 -3.30
C HIS A 383 -4.92 10.55 -3.65
N ILE A 384 -6.27 10.57 -3.70
CA ILE A 384 -7.05 11.76 -4.07
C ILE A 384 -6.57 12.99 -3.28
N ALA A 385 -6.38 12.84 -1.97
CA ALA A 385 -6.01 13.95 -1.09
C ALA A 385 -4.74 14.68 -1.55
N ASN A 386 -3.70 13.93 -1.91
CA ASN A 386 -2.41 14.49 -2.31
C ASN A 386 -2.34 14.82 -3.80
N ASP A 387 -3.17 14.18 -4.64
CA ASP A 387 -3.16 14.38 -6.09
C ASP A 387 -3.95 15.61 -6.55
N ILE A 388 -4.87 16.16 -5.73
CA ILE A 388 -5.71 17.32 -6.10
C ILE A 388 -4.90 18.45 -6.74
N PRO A 389 -3.79 18.95 -6.16
CA PRO A 389 -3.04 20.05 -6.78
C PRO A 389 -2.44 19.68 -8.15
N MET A 390 -2.00 18.43 -8.31
CA MET A 390 -1.44 17.96 -9.57
C MET A 390 -2.51 17.73 -10.62
N ILE A 391 -3.71 17.28 -10.22
CA ILE A 391 -4.86 17.09 -11.10
C ILE A 391 -5.27 18.44 -11.70
N HIS A 392 -5.43 19.49 -10.88
CA HIS A 392 -5.75 20.82 -11.38
C HIS A 392 -4.68 21.39 -12.33
N ASN A 393 -3.41 21.10 -12.07
CA ASN A 393 -2.32 21.56 -12.93
C ASN A 393 -2.20 20.76 -14.25
N SER A 394 -2.54 19.46 -14.23
CA SER A 394 -2.17 18.56 -15.32
C SER A 394 -3.36 17.87 -15.99
N TRP A 395 -4.47 17.65 -15.28
CA TRP A 395 -5.64 16.88 -15.73
C TRP A 395 -6.98 17.62 -15.57
N GLU A 396 -6.96 18.94 -15.37
CA GLU A 396 -8.17 19.75 -15.25
C GLU A 396 -9.13 19.55 -16.43
N HIS A 397 -8.58 19.42 -17.64
CA HIS A 397 -9.36 19.24 -18.88
C HIS A 397 -10.06 17.86 -18.98
N ILE A 398 -9.69 16.90 -18.13
CA ILE A 398 -10.29 15.55 -18.04
C ILE A 398 -10.81 15.26 -16.63
N ILE A 399 -11.08 16.26 -15.82
CA ILE A 399 -11.42 16.12 -14.39
C ILE A 399 -12.60 15.16 -14.14
N GLU A 400 -13.54 15.02 -15.08
CA GLU A 400 -14.67 14.09 -14.99
C GLU A 400 -14.25 12.61 -15.17
N GLU A 401 -13.06 12.37 -15.72
CA GLU A 401 -12.49 11.05 -15.99
C GLU A 401 -11.48 10.61 -14.92
N VAL A 402 -11.23 11.49 -13.92
CA VAL A 402 -10.23 11.25 -12.88
C VAL A 402 -10.88 10.62 -11.64
N TYR A 403 -10.34 9.47 -11.22
CA TYR A 403 -10.89 8.69 -10.11
C TYR A 403 -12.40 8.43 -10.27
N ALA A 404 -12.80 7.92 -11.42
CA ALA A 404 -14.20 7.73 -11.85
C ALA A 404 -14.89 6.57 -11.08
N PHE A 405 -14.89 6.63 -9.74
CA PHE A 405 -15.36 5.54 -8.87
C PHE A 405 -16.85 5.27 -9.04
N ARG A 406 -17.68 6.32 -8.95
CA ARG A 406 -19.14 6.18 -9.12
C ARG A 406 -19.49 5.61 -10.49
N SER A 407 -18.86 6.10 -11.55
CA SER A 407 -19.06 5.66 -12.91
C SER A 407 -18.70 4.17 -13.09
N MET A 408 -17.57 3.73 -12.52
CA MET A 408 -17.16 2.32 -12.52
C MET A 408 -18.13 1.43 -11.72
N LEU A 409 -18.58 1.89 -10.53
CA LEU A 409 -19.53 1.15 -9.71
C LEU A 409 -20.90 1.02 -10.39
N GLN A 410 -21.41 2.07 -11.02
CA GLN A 410 -22.64 2.03 -11.80
C GLN A 410 -22.56 1.04 -12.96
N ALA A 411 -21.40 0.95 -13.61
CA ALA A 411 -21.12 -0.06 -14.62
C ALA A 411 -20.91 -1.47 -14.03
N GLN A 412 -20.98 -1.62 -12.70
CA GLN A 412 -20.73 -2.88 -11.99
C GLN A 412 -19.34 -3.47 -12.30
N ILE A 413 -18.31 -2.64 -12.39
CA ILE A 413 -16.93 -3.09 -12.42
C ILE A 413 -16.59 -3.67 -11.04
N PRO A 414 -16.06 -4.90 -10.93
CA PRO A 414 -15.61 -5.44 -9.66
C PRO A 414 -14.38 -4.67 -9.18
N TYR A 415 -14.35 -4.29 -7.90
CA TYR A 415 -13.31 -3.41 -7.36
C TYR A 415 -12.88 -3.79 -5.95
N ALA A 416 -11.70 -3.35 -5.57
CA ALA A 416 -11.20 -3.29 -4.21
C ALA A 416 -10.43 -2.00 -3.96
N PHE A 417 -10.22 -1.68 -2.68
CA PHE A 417 -9.43 -0.55 -2.26
C PHE A 417 -8.14 -0.97 -1.57
N GLY A 418 -7.09 -0.21 -1.84
CA GLY A 418 -5.78 -0.33 -1.22
C GLY A 418 -5.15 1.05 -0.99
N SER A 419 -3.93 1.07 -0.48
CA SER A 419 -3.23 2.31 -0.13
C SER A 419 -2.05 2.63 -1.03
N ASP A 420 -1.44 1.60 -1.62
CA ASP A 420 -0.10 1.69 -2.24
C ASP A 420 1.00 2.11 -1.24
N ALA A 421 0.79 1.84 0.07
CA ALA A 421 1.77 2.18 1.10
C ALA A 421 3.14 1.54 0.81
N PRO A 422 4.25 2.30 0.98
CA PRO A 422 4.41 3.57 1.70
C PRO A 422 4.24 4.84 0.84
N ILE A 423 3.76 4.74 -0.40
CA ILE A 423 3.51 5.94 -1.23
C ILE A 423 2.48 6.83 -0.54
N GLU A 424 1.40 6.22 -0.03
CA GLU A 424 0.41 6.86 0.81
C GLU A 424 0.24 6.13 2.14
N THR A 425 -0.59 6.68 3.02
CA THR A 425 -0.86 6.07 4.32
C THR A 425 -1.61 4.74 4.18
N ILE A 426 -1.21 3.74 4.98
CA ILE A 426 -1.91 2.44 5.03
C ILE A 426 -3.26 2.50 5.79
N ASN A 427 -3.65 3.65 6.33
CA ASN A 427 -4.89 3.79 7.11
C ASN A 427 -6.14 3.71 6.22
N PRO A 428 -6.96 2.64 6.24
CA PRO A 428 -8.13 2.48 5.38
C PRO A 428 -9.25 3.48 5.72
N PHE A 429 -9.29 4.01 6.94
CA PHE A 429 -10.29 5.01 7.33
C PHE A 429 -10.11 6.31 6.56
N LEU A 430 -8.86 6.74 6.31
CA LEU A 430 -8.57 7.88 5.44
C LEU A 430 -8.92 7.58 3.98
N GLY A 431 -8.71 6.34 3.52
CA GLY A 431 -9.18 5.92 2.20
C GLY A 431 -10.70 5.94 2.07
N ILE A 432 -11.44 5.53 3.11
CA ILE A 432 -12.92 5.65 3.17
C ILE A 432 -13.31 7.13 3.09
N TYR A 433 -12.69 8.00 3.91
CA TYR A 433 -12.96 9.44 3.86
C TYR A 433 -12.72 10.02 2.46
N SER A 434 -11.58 9.71 1.86
CA SER A 434 -11.23 10.18 0.51
C SER A 434 -12.21 9.69 -0.56
N ALA A 435 -12.72 8.46 -0.44
CA ALA A 435 -13.70 7.91 -1.38
C ALA A 435 -15.08 8.60 -1.29
N ILE A 436 -15.51 8.99 -0.08
CA ILE A 436 -16.82 9.61 0.15
C ILE A 436 -16.79 11.13 0.02
N LYS A 437 -15.71 11.78 0.44
CA LYS A 437 -15.60 13.25 0.48
C LYS A 437 -14.80 13.84 -0.67
N ARG A 438 -13.87 13.08 -1.23
CA ARG A 438 -12.99 13.50 -2.33
C ARG A 438 -12.25 14.82 -2.04
N LYS A 439 -11.77 14.94 -0.80
CA LYS A 439 -11.09 16.11 -0.24
C LYS A 439 -9.76 15.71 0.38
N HIS A 440 -8.93 16.71 0.64
CA HIS A 440 -7.71 16.53 1.41
C HIS A 440 -8.06 16.08 2.84
N ASP A 441 -7.41 15.05 3.35
CA ASP A 441 -7.66 14.45 4.67
C ASP A 441 -7.31 15.38 5.84
N THR A 442 -6.26 16.20 5.69
CA THR A 442 -5.81 17.16 6.72
C THR A 442 -6.50 18.52 6.65
N ASP A 443 -7.27 18.79 5.59
CA ASP A 443 -8.00 20.06 5.41
C ASP A 443 -9.36 19.80 4.76
N PRO A 444 -10.38 19.42 5.56
CA PRO A 444 -11.71 19.09 5.05
C PRO A 444 -12.44 20.29 4.41
N HIS A 445 -11.92 21.50 4.58
CA HIS A 445 -12.50 22.72 3.97
C HIS A 445 -11.97 23.02 2.55
N LYS A 446 -10.92 22.29 2.11
CA LYS A 446 -10.45 22.41 0.73
C LYS A 446 -11.45 21.85 -0.27
N GLU A 447 -11.24 22.23 -1.51
CA GLU A 447 -12.10 21.86 -2.63
C GLU A 447 -12.30 20.34 -2.77
N THR A 448 -13.53 19.96 -3.13
CA THR A 448 -13.89 18.58 -3.42
C THR A 448 -13.58 18.28 -4.89
N LEU A 449 -12.78 17.26 -5.14
CA LEU A 449 -12.48 16.81 -6.51
C LEU A 449 -13.68 16.09 -7.10
N ASN A 450 -14.32 16.62 -8.13
CA ASN A 450 -15.40 15.97 -8.89
C ASN A 450 -16.40 15.20 -7.98
N GLU A 451 -17.23 15.93 -7.24
CA GLU A 451 -18.17 15.39 -6.24
C GLU A 451 -19.11 14.29 -6.81
N LYS A 452 -19.41 14.34 -8.11
CA LYS A 452 -20.27 13.36 -8.79
C LYS A 452 -19.72 11.92 -8.70
N GLU A 453 -18.41 11.77 -8.56
CA GLU A 453 -17.72 10.49 -8.44
C GLU A 453 -17.58 10.01 -6.99
N SER A 454 -18.17 10.71 -6.01
CA SER A 454 -18.26 10.25 -4.62
C SER A 454 -19.10 8.98 -4.50
N ILE A 455 -18.71 8.11 -3.59
CA ILE A 455 -19.42 6.86 -3.31
C ILE A 455 -19.93 6.85 -1.86
N SER A 456 -20.84 5.93 -1.54
CA SER A 456 -21.37 5.78 -0.18
C SER A 456 -20.33 5.12 0.75
N VAL A 457 -20.50 5.34 2.06
CA VAL A 457 -19.70 4.67 3.11
C VAL A 457 -19.73 3.15 2.97
N ASN A 458 -20.91 2.56 2.69
CA ASN A 458 -21.04 1.11 2.52
C ASN A 458 -20.28 0.60 1.30
N GLU A 459 -20.27 1.32 0.19
CA GLU A 459 -19.46 0.99 -0.99
C GLU A 459 -17.97 1.11 -0.68
N ALA A 460 -17.56 2.13 0.08
CA ALA A 460 -16.16 2.28 0.50
C ALA A 460 -15.72 1.14 1.44
N ILE A 461 -16.53 0.76 2.44
CA ILE A 461 -16.28 -0.40 3.31
C ILE A 461 -16.20 -1.69 2.48
N ALA A 462 -17.11 -1.86 1.49
CA ALA A 462 -17.08 -3.04 0.62
C ALA A 462 -15.78 -3.16 -0.16
N GLY A 463 -15.16 -2.06 -0.58
CA GLY A 463 -13.85 -2.04 -1.23
C GLY A 463 -12.74 -2.64 -0.38
N TYR A 464 -12.71 -2.36 0.92
CA TYR A 464 -11.71 -2.89 1.88
C TYR A 464 -12.07 -4.25 2.47
N THR A 465 -13.27 -4.77 2.21
CA THR A 465 -13.75 -6.05 2.79
C THR A 465 -13.99 -7.09 1.70
N ILE A 466 -15.24 -7.20 1.23
CA ILE A 466 -15.62 -8.21 0.22
C ILE A 466 -14.92 -7.97 -1.13
N GLY A 467 -14.63 -6.72 -1.50
CA GLY A 467 -13.86 -6.39 -2.70
C GLY A 467 -12.45 -6.96 -2.62
N ALA A 468 -11.71 -6.67 -1.55
CA ALA A 468 -10.36 -7.19 -1.35
C ALA A 468 -10.34 -8.73 -1.23
N ALA A 469 -11.33 -9.34 -0.58
CA ALA A 469 -11.49 -10.79 -0.54
C ALA A 469 -11.75 -11.38 -1.93
N THR A 470 -12.51 -10.68 -2.79
CA THR A 470 -12.75 -11.09 -4.18
C THR A 470 -11.48 -11.02 -5.00
N ALA A 471 -10.70 -9.94 -4.84
CA ALA A 471 -9.43 -9.74 -5.55
C ALA A 471 -8.38 -10.84 -5.27
N SER A 472 -8.49 -11.53 -4.11
CA SER A 472 -7.65 -12.69 -3.74
C SER A 472 -8.37 -14.04 -3.89
N CYS A 473 -9.51 -14.09 -4.58
CA CYS A 473 -10.33 -15.30 -4.71
C CYS A 473 -10.70 -15.98 -3.36
N SER A 474 -10.87 -15.17 -2.28
CA SER A 474 -11.22 -15.65 -0.94
C SER A 474 -12.60 -15.20 -0.48
N HIS A 475 -13.41 -14.60 -1.36
CA HIS A 475 -14.73 -14.02 -1.07
C HIS A 475 -15.79 -15.04 -0.58
N HIS A 476 -15.53 -16.32 -0.72
CA HIS A 476 -16.35 -17.42 -0.20
C HIS A 476 -16.07 -17.73 1.27
N LEU A 477 -14.98 -17.19 1.83
CA LEU A 477 -14.54 -17.42 3.21
C LEU A 477 -14.37 -16.13 4.02
N ARG A 478 -14.18 -14.97 3.37
CA ARG A 478 -13.82 -13.70 4.03
C ARG A 478 -14.57 -12.50 3.45
N GLY A 479 -14.51 -11.37 4.16
CA GLY A 479 -15.04 -10.08 3.73
C GLY A 479 -16.52 -9.87 4.02
N LYS A 480 -17.16 -10.80 4.75
CA LYS A 480 -18.56 -10.68 5.24
C LYS A 480 -18.69 -11.24 6.64
N ILE A 481 -19.67 -10.72 7.38
CA ILE A 481 -20.14 -11.36 8.60
C ILE A 481 -21.26 -12.32 8.19
N ALA A 482 -20.95 -13.59 8.02
CA ALA A 482 -21.93 -14.59 7.60
C ALA A 482 -21.55 -15.97 8.15
N LYS A 483 -22.56 -16.82 8.37
CA LYS A 483 -22.35 -18.20 8.81
C LYS A 483 -21.38 -18.94 7.85
N GLY A 484 -20.36 -19.58 8.42
CA GLY A 484 -19.34 -20.33 7.68
C GLY A 484 -18.15 -19.49 7.22
N PHE A 485 -18.17 -18.17 7.40
CA PHE A 485 -17.04 -17.30 7.11
C PHE A 485 -16.04 -17.30 8.26
N LEU A 486 -14.78 -17.02 7.93
CA LEU A 486 -13.71 -16.84 8.91
C LEU A 486 -14.02 -15.64 9.80
N ALA A 487 -13.73 -15.75 11.09
CA ALA A 487 -13.90 -14.68 12.06
C ALA A 487 -12.73 -13.68 11.98
N ASP A 488 -12.71 -12.92 10.88
CA ASP A 488 -11.89 -11.72 10.70
C ASP A 488 -12.82 -10.51 10.92
N LEU A 489 -12.76 -9.91 12.10
CA LEU A 489 -13.77 -8.94 12.57
C LEU A 489 -13.11 -7.74 13.22
N ILE A 490 -13.77 -6.57 13.12
CA ILE A 490 -13.38 -5.35 13.83
C ILE A 490 -14.59 -4.68 14.49
N VAL A 491 -14.31 -3.92 15.54
CA VAL A 491 -15.28 -3.04 16.17
C VAL A 491 -14.79 -1.61 16.06
N ILE A 492 -15.67 -0.73 15.57
CA ILE A 492 -15.47 0.72 15.53
C ILE A 492 -16.67 1.42 16.19
N GLU A 493 -16.55 2.72 16.48
CA GLU A 493 -17.70 3.50 16.94
C GLU A 493 -18.86 3.44 15.92
N ASP A 494 -20.08 3.71 16.36
CA ASP A 494 -21.25 3.66 15.48
C ASP A 494 -21.26 4.86 14.50
N TYR A 495 -20.52 4.72 13.41
CA TYR A 495 -20.34 5.74 12.37
C TYR A 495 -21.65 6.26 11.78
N ARG A 496 -22.75 5.51 11.87
CA ARG A 496 -24.07 5.92 11.37
C ARG A 496 -24.67 7.08 12.16
N LYS A 497 -24.17 7.32 13.37
CA LYS A 497 -24.59 8.37 14.30
C LYS A 497 -23.61 9.53 14.36
N LEU A 498 -22.48 9.43 13.64
CA LEU A 498 -21.38 10.38 13.66
C LEU A 498 -21.31 11.15 12.33
N PRO A 499 -20.75 12.37 12.32
CA PRO A 499 -20.49 13.09 11.09
C PRO A 499 -19.45 12.35 10.24
N GLU A 500 -19.41 12.64 8.93
CA GLU A 500 -18.49 11.95 8.01
C GLU A 500 -17.00 12.25 8.32
N GLU A 501 -16.71 13.37 8.97
CA GLU A 501 -15.37 13.74 9.47
C GLU A 501 -14.83 12.76 10.51
N TYR A 502 -15.71 11.95 11.13
CA TYR A 502 -15.30 10.84 12.00
C TYR A 502 -14.22 9.93 11.36
N TRP A 503 -14.32 9.72 10.05
CA TRP A 503 -13.37 8.85 9.34
C TRP A 503 -11.92 9.34 9.38
N LEU A 504 -11.68 10.62 9.62
CA LEU A 504 -10.34 11.20 9.79
C LEU A 504 -9.65 10.72 11.08
N GLU A 505 -10.42 10.43 12.13
CA GLU A 505 -9.94 10.04 13.46
C GLU A 505 -10.31 8.59 13.83
N ALA A 506 -11.02 7.90 12.94
CA ALA A 506 -11.50 6.56 13.17
C ALA A 506 -10.37 5.58 13.46
N ARG A 507 -10.66 4.64 14.37
CA ARG A 507 -9.78 3.52 14.68
C ARG A 507 -10.58 2.28 15.02
N SER A 508 -9.97 1.13 14.89
CA SER A 508 -10.51 -0.10 15.45
C SER A 508 -10.28 -0.13 16.96
N LEU A 509 -11.31 -0.46 17.70
CA LEU A 509 -11.28 -0.67 19.15
C LEU A 509 -11.12 -2.15 19.49
N PHE A 510 -11.40 -3.01 18.53
CA PHE A 510 -11.22 -4.45 18.65
C PHE A 510 -10.93 -5.01 17.27
N THR A 511 -9.91 -5.86 17.18
CA THR A 511 -9.55 -6.55 15.94
C THR A 511 -9.33 -8.03 16.21
N MET A 512 -9.99 -8.83 15.41
CA MET A 512 -9.89 -10.30 15.44
C MET A 512 -9.48 -10.81 14.06
N ILE A 513 -8.56 -11.75 14.02
CA ILE A 513 -8.14 -12.47 12.82
C ILE A 513 -8.19 -13.97 13.10
N ASP A 514 -8.88 -14.72 12.24
CA ASP A 514 -8.99 -16.18 12.35
C ASP A 514 -9.51 -16.64 13.72
N GLY A 515 -10.43 -15.86 14.31
CA GLY A 515 -10.98 -16.13 15.63
C GLY A 515 -10.08 -15.74 16.82
N GLU A 516 -8.86 -15.25 16.57
CA GLU A 516 -7.94 -14.77 17.62
C GLU A 516 -8.03 -13.25 17.77
N ILE A 517 -8.15 -12.78 19.00
CA ILE A 517 -8.18 -11.35 19.33
C ILE A 517 -6.74 -10.82 19.30
N VAL A 518 -6.46 -9.85 18.42
CA VAL A 518 -5.14 -9.23 18.27
C VAL A 518 -5.09 -7.78 18.76
N LEU A 519 -6.25 -7.16 18.96
CA LEU A 519 -6.43 -5.85 19.60
C LEU A 519 -7.71 -5.86 20.40
N ASN A 520 -7.70 -5.34 21.63
CA ASN A 520 -8.86 -5.16 22.48
C ASN A 520 -8.73 -3.90 23.33
N ASP A 521 -9.36 -2.82 22.87
CA ASP A 521 -9.49 -1.50 23.52
C ASP A 521 -10.97 -1.13 23.78
N LEU A 522 -11.88 -2.13 23.92
CA LEU A 522 -13.33 -1.96 24.13
C LEU A 522 -13.70 -1.25 25.44
#